data_66f708a5fcd8bae6045c16e867bc27b1
#
_entry.id   66f708a5fcd8bae6045c16e867bc27b1
#
_cell.length_a   1.000
_cell.length_b   1.000
_cell.length_c   1.000
_cell.angle_alpha   90.00
_cell.angle_beta   90.00
_cell.angle_gamma   90.00
#
_symmetry.space_group_name_H-M   'P 1'
#
loop_
_entity.id
_entity.type
_entity.pdbx_description
1 polymer ?
#
loop_
_entity_poly.entity_id
_entity_poly.type
_entity_poly.pdbx_seq_one_letter_code
_entity_poly.pdbx_strand_id
1 'polypeptide(L)'
;DYGYNFTQCMFSAGNVNERRRMGEVGRNGENVVDLFSGIGYYTLPMLVKSQVNHVHCCEWNPNAIKALKWSLEQNNVVDRCTIYEGDNRMTAPHLSGQADRVILGLLPTAEGGFELAINCLKNDGGFLHIHGIAPASDHQSWVDEIITKLSNIKHDFSISETSRVRVKSYAPRWDHLVLDLHFSPRA
;
A
#
# COMPACT_ATOMS: atom_id res chain seq x y z
N ASP A 1 -4.21 15.99 9.13
CA ASP A 1 -4.83 16.88 8.13
C ASP A 1 -4.42 16.46 6.72
N TYR A 2 -5.31 16.66 5.73
CA TYR A 2 -5.06 16.48 4.30
C TYR A 2 -5.37 17.78 3.58
N GLY A 3 -4.42 18.25 2.76
CA GLY A 3 -4.66 19.40 1.86
C GLY A 3 -4.45 18.96 0.41
N TYR A 4 -5.45 19.17 -0.46
CA TYR A 4 -5.37 18.80 -1.86
C TYR A 4 -6.34 19.60 -2.71
N ASN A 5 -6.01 19.72 -4.00
CA ASN A 5 -6.96 20.25 -4.98
C ASN A 5 -7.82 19.09 -5.51
N PHE A 6 -9.11 19.08 -5.18
CA PHE A 6 -10.03 18.01 -5.54
C PHE A 6 -10.26 17.85 -7.04
N THR A 7 -9.89 18.84 -7.86
CA THR A 7 -9.96 18.75 -9.33
C THR A 7 -8.72 18.10 -9.94
N GLN A 8 -7.63 17.98 -9.18
CA GLN A 8 -6.33 17.50 -9.67
C GLN A 8 -5.82 16.25 -8.96
N CYS A 9 -6.40 15.92 -7.82
CA CYS A 9 -6.04 14.76 -7.01
C CYS A 9 -7.26 13.90 -6.71
N MET A 10 -7.08 12.58 -6.79
CA MET A 10 -8.14 11.66 -6.40
C MET A 10 -8.24 11.59 -4.87
N PHE A 11 -9.44 11.81 -4.34
CA PHE A 11 -9.77 11.56 -2.94
C PHE A 11 -11.08 10.80 -2.82
N SER A 12 -11.07 9.66 -2.15
CA SER A 12 -12.25 8.86 -1.88
C SER A 12 -12.69 9.01 -0.42
N ALA A 13 -13.70 9.81 -0.17
CA ALA A 13 -14.28 9.97 1.17
C ALA A 13 -14.77 8.65 1.78
N GLY A 14 -15.20 7.68 0.94
CA GLY A 14 -15.71 6.38 1.38
C GLY A 14 -14.69 5.42 1.99
N ASN A 15 -13.40 5.75 1.99
CA ASN A 15 -12.35 4.88 2.52
C ASN A 15 -11.89 5.27 3.94
N VAL A 16 -12.71 5.99 4.71
CA VAL A 16 -12.35 6.48 6.05
C VAL A 16 -11.96 5.34 6.99
N ASN A 17 -12.71 4.25 6.99
CA ASN A 17 -12.44 3.09 7.85
C ASN A 17 -11.12 2.42 7.48
N GLU A 18 -10.85 2.25 6.20
CA GLU A 18 -9.60 1.66 5.73
C GLU A 18 -8.39 2.55 6.06
N ARG A 19 -8.51 3.85 5.90
CA ARG A 19 -7.45 4.79 6.33
C ARG A 19 -7.17 4.69 7.82
N ARG A 20 -8.23 4.55 8.65
CA ARG A 20 -8.06 4.37 10.10
C ARG A 20 -7.35 3.06 10.41
N ARG A 21 -7.79 1.96 9.77
CA ARG A 21 -7.18 0.63 9.92
C ARG A 21 -5.70 0.65 9.53
N MET A 22 -5.34 1.26 8.40
CA MET A 22 -3.95 1.37 7.96
C MET A 22 -3.08 2.15 8.96
N GLY A 23 -3.64 3.09 9.71
CA GLY A 23 -2.94 3.74 10.82
C GLY A 23 -2.73 2.84 12.05
N GLU A 24 -3.34 1.66 12.10
CA GLU A 24 -3.27 0.73 13.24
C GLU A 24 -2.48 -0.55 12.94
N VAL A 25 -2.29 -0.89 11.65
CA VAL A 25 -1.59 -2.14 11.27
C VAL A 25 -0.07 -2.04 11.29
N GLY A 26 0.48 -0.82 11.23
CA GLY A 26 1.93 -0.59 11.32
C GLY A 26 2.48 -0.95 12.70
N ARG A 27 3.65 -1.59 12.73
CA ARG A 27 4.33 -1.99 13.97
C ARG A 27 5.48 -1.05 14.29
N ASN A 28 5.90 -1.05 15.56
CA ASN A 28 7.02 -0.24 15.99
C ASN A 28 8.31 -0.60 15.24
N GLY A 29 8.96 0.41 14.70
CA GLY A 29 10.25 0.28 14.01
C GLY A 29 10.17 -0.22 12.56
N GLU A 30 8.98 -0.54 12.01
CA GLU A 30 8.84 -0.98 10.61
C GLU A 30 9.23 0.14 9.62
N ASN A 31 9.91 -0.25 8.55
CA ASN A 31 10.05 0.54 7.34
C ASN A 31 8.97 0.13 6.35
N VAL A 32 8.24 1.11 5.85
CA VAL A 32 7.09 0.89 4.95
C VAL A 32 7.41 1.48 3.58
N VAL A 33 7.00 0.78 2.52
CA VAL A 33 7.00 1.30 1.15
C VAL A 33 5.56 1.44 0.68
N ASP A 34 5.17 2.65 0.26
CA ASP A 34 3.88 2.92 -0.37
C ASP A 34 4.12 3.17 -1.87
N LEU A 35 3.82 2.16 -2.70
CA LEU A 35 4.14 2.18 -4.13
C LEU A 35 3.23 3.10 -4.95
N PHE A 36 2.10 3.53 -4.39
CA PHE A 36 1.10 4.36 -5.05
C PHE A 36 0.53 5.38 -4.07
N SER A 37 1.42 6.18 -3.48
CA SER A 37 1.09 6.97 -2.28
C SER A 37 0.05 8.08 -2.50
N GLY A 38 -0.10 8.59 -3.72
CA GLY A 38 -1.02 9.67 -4.01
C GLY A 38 -0.76 10.88 -3.11
N ILE A 39 -1.81 11.38 -2.49
CA ILE A 39 -1.74 12.48 -1.50
C ILE A 39 -1.36 12.01 -0.09
N GLY A 40 -0.84 10.79 0.07
CA GLY A 40 -0.52 10.18 1.36
C GLY A 40 -1.69 9.44 2.01
N TYR A 41 -2.52 8.82 1.20
CA TYR A 41 -3.80 8.25 1.62
C TYR A 41 -3.67 7.24 2.77
N TYR A 42 -2.67 6.36 2.70
CA TYR A 42 -2.34 5.36 3.72
C TYR A 42 -1.06 5.73 4.48
N THR A 43 -0.15 6.42 3.83
CA THR A 43 1.09 6.93 4.43
C THR A 43 0.85 7.80 5.66
N LEU A 44 -0.02 8.83 5.54
CA LEU A 44 -0.26 9.75 6.66
C LEU A 44 -0.86 9.08 7.90
N PRO A 45 -1.90 8.22 7.79
CA PRO A 45 -2.39 7.49 8.96
C PRO A 45 -1.32 6.64 9.64
N MET A 46 -0.45 5.97 8.87
CA MET A 46 0.65 5.19 9.44
C MET A 46 1.64 6.07 10.20
N LEU A 47 2.09 7.17 9.60
CA LEU A 47 3.03 8.08 10.24
C LEU A 47 2.47 8.76 11.50
N VAL A 48 1.17 9.07 11.51
CA VAL A 48 0.53 9.82 12.60
C VAL A 48 0.08 8.92 13.75
N LYS A 49 -0.36 7.68 13.45
CA LYS A 49 -1.02 6.81 14.44
C LYS A 49 -0.19 5.62 14.87
N SER A 50 0.63 5.06 13.96
CA SER A 50 1.50 3.95 14.31
C SER A 50 2.92 4.44 14.62
N GLN A 51 3.73 3.54 15.18
CA GLN A 51 5.12 3.82 15.50
C GLN A 51 6.08 3.27 14.44
N VAL A 52 5.68 3.30 13.16
CA VAL A 52 6.57 2.93 12.07
C VAL A 52 7.79 3.86 12.04
N ASN A 53 8.94 3.31 11.73
CA ASN A 53 10.18 4.07 11.68
C ASN A 53 10.16 5.07 10.52
N HIS A 54 9.91 4.59 9.30
CA HIS A 54 9.96 5.40 8.10
C HIS A 54 9.00 4.91 7.04
N VAL A 55 8.46 5.84 6.21
CA VAL A 55 7.65 5.51 5.04
C VAL A 55 8.31 6.06 3.79
N HIS A 56 8.57 5.18 2.82
CA HIS A 56 9.06 5.50 1.49
C HIS A 56 7.87 5.56 0.53
N CYS A 57 7.60 6.74 -0.03
CA CYS A 57 6.46 7.01 -0.89
C CYS A 57 6.88 7.12 -2.35
N CYS A 58 6.32 6.31 -3.23
CA CYS A 58 6.47 6.48 -4.67
C CYS A 58 5.23 7.15 -5.26
N GLU A 59 5.41 8.25 -5.97
CA GLU A 59 4.31 8.97 -6.61
C GLU A 59 4.82 9.71 -7.85
N TRP A 60 4.07 9.61 -8.95
CA TRP A 60 4.44 10.23 -10.22
C TRP A 60 3.66 11.50 -10.55
N ASN A 61 2.48 11.69 -9.93
CA ASN A 61 1.63 12.87 -10.17
C ASN A 61 2.15 14.07 -9.38
N PRO A 62 2.65 15.14 -10.03
CA PRO A 62 3.22 16.28 -9.34
C PRO A 62 2.21 17.02 -8.44
N ASN A 63 0.92 16.98 -8.77
CA ASN A 63 -0.11 17.58 -7.91
C ASN A 63 -0.34 16.78 -6.63
N ALA A 64 -0.29 15.44 -6.73
CA ALA A 64 -0.38 14.57 -5.57
C ALA A 64 0.86 14.71 -4.67
N ILE A 65 2.06 14.78 -5.27
CA ILE A 65 3.32 15.02 -4.56
C ILE A 65 3.27 16.33 -3.77
N LYS A 66 2.80 17.41 -4.40
CA LYS A 66 2.65 18.72 -3.73
C LYS A 66 1.68 18.62 -2.54
N ALA A 67 0.56 17.95 -2.70
CA ALA A 67 -0.42 17.73 -1.64
C ALA A 67 0.14 16.85 -0.51
N LEU A 68 0.91 15.80 -0.85
CA LEU A 68 1.57 14.93 0.10
C LEU A 68 2.59 15.72 0.94
N LYS A 69 3.49 16.48 0.30
CA LYS A 69 4.47 17.34 0.99
C LYS A 69 3.80 18.27 1.99
N TRP A 70 2.79 19.02 1.55
CA TRP A 70 2.03 19.89 2.42
C TRP A 70 1.40 19.13 3.61
N SER A 71 0.81 17.96 3.34
CA SER A 71 0.16 17.17 4.38
C SER A 71 1.16 16.61 5.40
N LEU A 72 2.36 16.22 4.97
CA LEU A 72 3.45 15.78 5.86
C LEU A 72 3.88 16.91 6.81
N GLU A 73 4.03 18.15 6.29
CA GLU A 73 4.37 19.34 7.06
C GLU A 73 3.29 19.64 8.10
N GLN A 74 2.01 19.67 7.70
CA GLN A 74 0.89 19.97 8.61
C GLN A 74 0.72 18.94 9.73
N ASN A 75 1.22 17.73 9.54
CA ASN A 75 1.15 16.67 10.55
C ASN A 75 2.48 16.46 11.31
N ASN A 76 3.51 17.27 11.05
CA ASN A 76 4.84 17.20 11.69
C ASN A 76 5.50 15.81 11.55
N VAL A 77 5.41 15.22 10.37
CA VAL A 77 5.96 13.87 10.10
C VAL A 77 6.92 13.82 8.90
N VAL A 78 7.40 14.96 8.45
CA VAL A 78 8.32 15.10 7.29
C VAL A 78 9.57 14.26 7.48
N ASP A 79 10.16 14.28 8.67
CA ASP A 79 11.44 13.59 8.96
C ASP A 79 11.33 12.05 8.90
N ARG A 80 10.10 11.51 8.90
CA ARG A 80 9.81 10.08 8.81
C ARG A 80 9.25 9.65 7.46
N CYS A 81 9.40 10.49 6.42
CA CYS A 81 8.92 10.17 5.08
C CYS A 81 9.92 10.60 4.01
N THR A 82 10.18 9.72 3.06
CA THR A 82 10.93 10.05 1.83
C THR A 82 10.01 9.89 0.63
N ILE A 83 9.94 10.91 -0.22
CA ILE A 83 9.14 10.89 -1.44
C ILE A 83 10.06 10.65 -2.63
N TYR A 84 9.79 9.58 -3.38
CA TYR A 84 10.44 9.23 -4.64
C TYR A 84 9.51 9.67 -5.78
N GLU A 85 9.83 10.81 -6.36
CA GLU A 85 9.03 11.43 -7.41
C GLU A 85 9.27 10.74 -8.76
N GLY A 86 8.22 10.25 -9.40
CA GLY A 86 8.28 9.58 -10.69
C GLY A 86 7.62 8.20 -10.70
N ASP A 87 7.79 7.51 -11.81
CA ASP A 87 7.28 6.15 -11.99
C ASP A 87 7.93 5.19 -10.99
N ASN A 88 7.12 4.47 -10.23
CA ASN A 88 7.61 3.53 -9.22
C ASN A 88 8.50 2.42 -9.81
N ARG A 89 8.30 2.05 -11.08
CA ARG A 89 9.17 1.10 -11.79
C ARG A 89 10.61 1.57 -11.90
N MET A 90 10.82 2.88 -11.85
CA MET A 90 12.15 3.51 -11.91
C MET A 90 12.68 3.89 -10.53
N THR A 91 11.79 4.24 -9.60
CA THR A 91 12.17 4.78 -8.29
C THR A 91 12.22 3.71 -7.20
N ALA A 92 11.33 2.73 -7.19
CA ALA A 92 11.29 1.72 -6.15
C ALA A 92 12.40 0.63 -6.22
N PRO A 93 13.09 0.34 -7.34
CA PRO A 93 14.22 -0.59 -7.30
C PRO A 93 15.34 -0.22 -6.30
N HIS A 94 15.48 1.05 -5.94
CA HIS A 94 16.40 1.50 -4.90
C HIS A 94 15.98 1.08 -3.49
N LEU A 95 14.73 0.61 -3.31
CA LEU A 95 14.17 0.17 -2.05
C LEU A 95 14.19 -1.35 -1.88
N SER A 96 14.89 -2.06 -2.77
CA SER A 96 15.00 -3.53 -2.72
C SER A 96 15.54 -4.00 -1.36
N GLY A 97 14.81 -4.94 -0.73
CA GLY A 97 15.18 -5.56 0.54
C GLY A 97 15.06 -4.65 1.78
N GLN A 98 14.35 -3.52 1.69
CA GLN A 98 14.32 -2.55 2.79
C GLN A 98 13.00 -2.52 3.57
N ALA A 99 11.93 -3.07 3.00
CA ALA A 99 10.59 -2.94 3.58
C ALA A 99 10.20 -4.10 4.50
N ASP A 100 9.66 -3.78 5.65
CA ASP A 100 8.91 -4.71 6.49
C ASP A 100 7.46 -4.83 6.02
N ARG A 101 6.98 -3.81 5.27
CA ARG A 101 5.61 -3.67 4.81
C ARG A 101 5.54 -2.91 3.50
N VAL A 102 4.72 -3.38 2.55
CA VAL A 102 4.48 -2.68 1.28
C VAL A 102 2.99 -2.49 1.06
N ILE A 103 2.62 -1.28 0.61
CA ILE A 103 1.25 -0.91 0.29
C ILE A 103 1.10 -0.77 -1.22
N LEU A 104 0.09 -1.46 -1.78
CA LEU A 104 -0.27 -1.40 -3.19
C LEU A 104 -1.70 -0.83 -3.31
N GLY A 105 -1.82 0.49 -3.12
CA GLY A 105 -3.08 1.23 -3.03
C GLY A 105 -3.70 1.61 -4.37
N LEU A 106 -3.49 0.86 -5.45
CA LEU A 106 -3.99 1.16 -6.79
C LEU A 106 -5.24 0.37 -7.15
N LEU A 107 -6.24 1.03 -7.73
CA LEU A 107 -7.45 0.42 -8.28
C LEU A 107 -7.51 0.66 -9.81
N PRO A 108 -8.12 -0.23 -10.58
CA PRO A 108 -8.86 -1.44 -10.17
C PRO A 108 -7.98 -2.62 -9.73
N THR A 109 -6.71 -2.61 -10.08
CA THR A 109 -5.73 -3.65 -9.72
C THR A 109 -4.35 -3.04 -9.56
N ALA A 110 -3.58 -3.58 -8.64
CA ALA A 110 -2.17 -3.24 -8.40
C ALA A 110 -1.20 -4.31 -8.96
N GLU A 111 -1.68 -5.21 -9.82
CA GLU A 111 -0.92 -6.37 -10.31
C GLU A 111 0.42 -5.99 -10.95
N GLY A 112 0.47 -4.88 -11.71
CA GLY A 112 1.71 -4.37 -12.29
C GLY A 112 2.79 -3.97 -11.28
N GLY A 113 2.46 -3.90 -9.99
CA GLY A 113 3.38 -3.60 -8.90
C GLY A 113 3.79 -4.83 -8.06
N PHE A 114 3.30 -6.04 -8.36
CA PHE A 114 3.53 -7.21 -7.51
C PHE A 114 5.01 -7.60 -7.39
N GLU A 115 5.71 -7.72 -8.53
CA GLU A 115 7.13 -8.04 -8.54
C GLU A 115 7.94 -6.98 -7.79
N LEU A 116 7.64 -5.72 -8.02
CA LEU A 116 8.29 -4.60 -7.37
C LEU A 116 8.06 -4.62 -5.84
N ALA A 117 6.82 -4.89 -5.42
CA ALA A 117 6.47 -4.98 -3.99
C ALA A 117 7.22 -6.11 -3.29
N ILE A 118 7.28 -7.30 -3.91
CA ILE A 118 8.02 -8.44 -3.38
C ILE A 118 9.52 -8.13 -3.28
N ASN A 119 10.08 -7.46 -4.29
CA ASN A 119 11.49 -7.08 -4.29
C ASN A 119 11.83 -6.02 -3.22
N CYS A 120 10.86 -5.17 -2.83
CA CYS A 120 11.04 -4.24 -1.72
C CYS A 120 11.08 -4.92 -0.35
N LEU A 121 10.41 -6.08 -0.18
CA LEU A 121 10.40 -6.80 1.09
C LEU A 121 11.82 -7.25 1.49
N LYS A 122 12.08 -7.24 2.80
CA LYS A 122 13.29 -7.80 3.39
C LYS A 122 13.40 -9.31 3.12
N ASN A 123 14.60 -9.84 3.24
CA ASN A 123 14.86 -11.26 3.02
C ASN A 123 14.22 -12.19 4.06
N ASP A 124 13.88 -11.67 5.22
CA ASP A 124 13.15 -12.39 6.28
C ASP A 124 11.62 -12.27 6.14
N GLY A 125 11.16 -11.60 5.09
CA GLY A 125 9.76 -11.45 4.75
C GLY A 125 9.14 -10.13 5.17
N GLY A 126 7.80 -10.12 5.30
CA GLY A 126 7.05 -8.93 5.67
C GLY A 126 5.61 -8.98 5.21
N PHE A 127 4.96 -7.82 5.14
CA PHE A 127 3.54 -7.71 4.84
C PHE A 127 3.29 -6.99 3.51
N LEU A 128 2.33 -7.49 2.72
CA LEU A 128 1.75 -6.76 1.60
C LEU A 128 0.29 -6.40 1.90
N HIS A 129 -0.09 -5.17 1.60
CA HIS A 129 -1.48 -4.70 1.59
C HIS A 129 -1.90 -4.42 0.15
N ILE A 130 -2.73 -5.27 -0.41
CA ILE A 130 -3.09 -5.25 -1.83
C ILE A 130 -4.53 -4.80 -1.99
N HIS A 131 -4.74 -3.65 -2.61
CA HIS A 131 -6.04 -3.16 -2.99
C HIS A 131 -6.45 -3.71 -4.36
N GLY A 132 -7.74 -4.00 -4.50
CA GLY A 132 -8.28 -4.45 -5.78
C GLY A 132 -9.79 -4.49 -5.78
N ILE A 133 -10.34 -4.87 -6.91
CA ILE A 133 -11.78 -5.00 -7.14
C ILE A 133 -12.08 -6.46 -7.42
N ALA A 134 -13.04 -7.01 -6.68
CA ALA A 134 -13.49 -8.39 -6.84
C ALA A 134 -15.00 -8.48 -7.03
N PRO A 135 -15.51 -9.54 -7.68
CA PRO A 135 -16.94 -9.81 -7.72
C PRO A 135 -17.51 -9.95 -6.32
N ALA A 136 -18.62 -9.27 -6.02
CA ALA A 136 -19.26 -9.34 -4.70
C ALA A 136 -19.77 -10.75 -4.34
N SER A 137 -19.96 -11.61 -5.34
CA SER A 137 -20.40 -12.99 -5.17
C SER A 137 -19.27 -13.97 -4.87
N ASP A 138 -18.01 -13.61 -5.16
CA ASP A 138 -16.87 -14.53 -5.02
C ASP A 138 -15.57 -13.77 -4.78
N HIS A 139 -15.33 -13.41 -3.53
CA HIS A 139 -14.07 -12.80 -3.11
C HIS A 139 -12.93 -13.83 -3.03
N GLN A 140 -13.26 -15.13 -2.84
CA GLN A 140 -12.24 -16.16 -2.67
C GLN A 140 -11.43 -16.38 -3.95
N SER A 141 -12.08 -16.50 -5.08
CA SER A 141 -11.40 -16.65 -6.37
C SER A 141 -10.41 -15.52 -6.64
N TRP A 142 -10.75 -14.27 -6.28
CA TRP A 142 -9.84 -13.13 -6.39
C TRP A 142 -8.60 -13.28 -5.49
N VAL A 143 -8.78 -13.75 -4.26
CA VAL A 143 -7.66 -14.02 -3.33
C VAL A 143 -6.76 -15.11 -3.86
N ASP A 144 -7.34 -16.24 -4.30
CA ASP A 144 -6.60 -17.40 -4.81
C ASP A 144 -5.77 -17.02 -6.05
N GLU A 145 -6.34 -16.17 -6.92
CA GLU A 145 -5.64 -15.64 -8.09
C GLU A 145 -4.42 -14.80 -7.70
N ILE A 146 -4.58 -13.87 -6.73
CA ILE A 146 -3.47 -13.03 -6.26
C ILE A 146 -2.38 -13.88 -5.62
N ILE A 147 -2.72 -14.79 -4.71
CA ILE A 147 -1.75 -15.66 -4.04
C ILE A 147 -1.01 -16.52 -5.05
N THR A 148 -1.70 -17.05 -6.05
CA THR A 148 -1.08 -17.85 -7.14
C THR A 148 -0.07 -17.01 -7.92
N LYS A 149 -0.43 -15.79 -8.34
CA LYS A 149 0.47 -14.87 -9.05
C LYS A 149 1.71 -14.53 -8.23
N LEU A 150 1.53 -14.19 -6.97
CA LEU A 150 2.64 -13.84 -6.07
C LEU A 150 3.55 -15.04 -5.79
N SER A 151 3.00 -16.23 -5.61
CA SER A 151 3.77 -17.48 -5.43
C SER A 151 4.61 -17.84 -6.65
N ASN A 152 4.15 -17.48 -7.85
CA ASN A 152 4.91 -17.67 -9.09
C ASN A 152 6.07 -16.68 -9.24
N ILE A 153 6.01 -15.51 -8.57
CA ILE A 153 7.11 -14.53 -8.56
C ILE A 153 8.18 -14.92 -7.53
N LYS A 154 7.77 -15.39 -6.35
CA LYS A 154 8.66 -15.66 -5.22
C LYS A 154 8.41 -17.06 -4.65
N HIS A 155 9.06 -18.06 -5.22
CA HIS A 155 8.85 -19.49 -4.87
C HIS A 155 9.44 -19.91 -3.52
N ASP A 156 10.43 -19.18 -3.02
CA ASP A 156 11.14 -19.44 -1.77
C ASP A 156 10.43 -18.87 -0.54
N PHE A 157 9.25 -18.28 -0.73
CA PHE A 157 8.42 -17.76 0.36
C PHE A 157 7.11 -18.53 0.51
N SER A 158 6.70 -18.68 1.75
CA SER A 158 5.34 -19.06 2.14
C SER A 158 4.48 -17.78 2.23
N ILE A 159 3.30 -17.82 1.64
CA ILE A 159 2.36 -16.69 1.65
C ILE A 159 1.12 -17.11 2.43
N SER A 160 0.71 -16.30 3.40
CA SER A 160 -0.51 -16.53 4.18
C SER A 160 -1.40 -15.28 4.19
N GLU A 161 -2.70 -15.49 3.99
CA GLU A 161 -3.71 -14.44 4.21
C GLU A 161 -3.81 -14.16 5.70
N THR A 162 -3.60 -12.89 6.11
CA THR A 162 -3.75 -12.45 7.49
C THR A 162 -5.05 -11.70 7.72
N SER A 163 -5.56 -11.06 6.68
CA SER A 163 -6.84 -10.33 6.72
C SER A 163 -7.38 -10.10 5.31
N ARG A 164 -8.71 -10.04 5.21
CA ARG A 164 -9.44 -9.59 4.02
C ARG A 164 -10.48 -8.57 4.46
N VAL A 165 -10.40 -7.37 3.91
CA VAL A 165 -11.30 -6.27 4.26
C VAL A 165 -12.10 -5.83 3.06
N ARG A 166 -13.43 -5.85 3.20
CA ARG A 166 -14.33 -5.18 2.26
C ARG A 166 -14.42 -3.71 2.63
N VAL A 167 -13.84 -2.85 1.81
CA VAL A 167 -13.83 -1.40 2.05
C VAL A 167 -15.19 -0.78 1.76
N LYS A 168 -15.74 -1.10 0.58
CA LYS A 168 -17.06 -0.61 0.11
C LYS A 168 -17.50 -1.34 -1.15
N SER A 169 -18.75 -1.16 -1.55
CA SER A 169 -19.16 -1.44 -2.93
C SER A 169 -18.46 -0.44 -3.87
N TYR A 170 -17.85 -0.95 -4.91
CA TYR A 170 -17.18 -0.15 -5.94
C TYR A 170 -18.11 0.19 -7.09
N ALA A 171 -18.85 -0.82 -7.56
CA ALA A 171 -19.87 -0.73 -8.60
C ALA A 171 -20.94 -1.82 -8.36
N PRO A 172 -22.07 -1.83 -9.06
CA PRO A 172 -23.03 -2.92 -8.96
C PRO A 172 -22.35 -4.29 -9.14
N ARG A 173 -22.44 -5.15 -8.13
CA ARG A 173 -21.83 -6.49 -8.04
C ARG A 173 -20.30 -6.53 -7.97
N TRP A 174 -19.64 -5.41 -7.68
CA TRP A 174 -18.20 -5.32 -7.50
C TRP A 174 -17.85 -4.62 -6.18
N ASP A 175 -16.97 -5.22 -5.42
CA ASP A 175 -16.48 -4.70 -4.15
C ASP A 175 -15.01 -4.27 -4.25
N HIS A 176 -14.68 -3.18 -3.56
CA HIS A 176 -13.32 -2.82 -3.27
C HIS A 176 -12.85 -3.60 -2.05
N LEU A 177 -11.83 -4.41 -2.23
CA LEU A 177 -11.20 -5.22 -1.19
C LEU A 177 -9.78 -4.76 -0.90
N VAL A 178 -9.34 -5.07 0.30
CA VAL A 178 -7.92 -5.08 0.67
C VAL A 178 -7.57 -6.47 1.17
N LEU A 179 -6.52 -7.03 0.62
CA LEU A 179 -5.95 -8.31 1.01
C LEU A 179 -4.63 -8.06 1.72
N ASP A 180 -4.55 -8.46 2.97
CA ASP A 180 -3.32 -8.41 3.76
C ASP A 180 -2.67 -9.79 3.75
N LEU A 181 -1.45 -9.85 3.25
CA LEU A 181 -0.66 -11.06 3.13
C LEU A 181 0.62 -10.94 3.97
N HIS A 182 1.01 -12.04 4.60
CA HIS A 182 2.30 -12.18 5.24
C HIS A 182 3.19 -13.13 4.42
N PHE A 183 4.39 -12.68 4.14
CA PHE A 183 5.45 -13.42 3.47
C PHE A 183 6.47 -13.86 4.51
N SER A 184 6.80 -15.15 4.51
CA SER A 184 7.88 -15.70 5.35
C SER A 184 8.74 -16.65 4.51
N PRO A 185 10.08 -16.69 4.69
CA PRO A 185 10.94 -17.64 4.01
C PRO A 185 10.45 -19.08 4.26
N ARG A 186 10.53 -19.92 3.24
CA ARG A 186 10.31 -21.36 3.42
C ARG A 186 11.54 -21.96 4.10
N ALA A 187 11.29 -22.83 5.07
CA ALA A 187 12.34 -23.60 5.75
C ALA A 187 13.01 -24.60 4.81
#